data_095dcebc1d49b8054dbce45d7e455abb
#
_entry.id   095dcebc1d49b8054dbce45d7e455abb
#
_cell.length_a   1.000
_cell.length_b   1.000
_cell.length_c   1.000
_cell.angle_alpha   90.00
_cell.angle_beta   90.00
_cell.angle_gamma   90.00
#
_symmetry.space_group_name_H-M   'P 1'
#
loop_
_entity.id
_entity.type
_entity.pdbx_description
1 polymer ?
#
loop_
_entity_poly.entity_id
_entity_poly.type
_entity_poly.pdbx_seq_one_letter_code
_entity_poly.pdbx_strand_id
1 'polypeptide(L)'
;MAQPHFPASREIETVLLALQLFQVLFLWVHDWIPLGRLNDVAAVRSQDTRGRLVTVTLIQSVPWTIGLCFSLLHFRRPYPDWLYDWLYDWLVISYGLLFIGQIRAWWIPYLFRPEPERAARYQIMFGKTYSFLPPRNGMVPNTAHILLHLATAATLIVLLIKRGRPSVHVEAPGW
;
A
#
# COMPACT_ATOMS: atom_id res chain seq x y z
N MET A 1 -31.77 3.78 19.47
CA MET A 1 -31.88 2.48 18.78
C MET A 1 -30.56 2.19 18.10
N ALA A 2 -29.91 1.07 18.43
CA ALA A 2 -28.64 0.69 17.78
C ALA A 2 -28.95 0.26 16.34
N GLN A 3 -28.28 0.86 15.38
CA GLN A 3 -28.37 0.47 13.97
C GLN A 3 -27.90 -0.99 13.81
N PRO A 4 -28.58 -1.82 13.02
CA PRO A 4 -28.09 -3.14 12.70
C PRO A 4 -26.82 -3.00 11.88
N HIS A 5 -25.68 -3.21 12.51
CA HIS A 5 -24.41 -3.36 11.81
C HIS A 5 -24.48 -4.62 10.95
N PHE A 6 -24.59 -4.46 9.64
CA PHE A 6 -24.49 -5.59 8.72
C PHE A 6 -23.11 -6.25 8.88
N PRO A 7 -23.02 -7.54 9.18
CA PRO A 7 -21.75 -8.25 9.41
C PRO A 7 -20.77 -8.09 8.25
N ALA A 8 -21.26 -8.03 7.02
CA ALA A 8 -20.45 -7.83 5.81
C ALA A 8 -19.67 -6.49 5.76
N SER A 9 -20.11 -5.43 6.46
CA SER A 9 -19.38 -4.16 6.49
C SER A 9 -18.14 -4.24 7.39
N ARG A 10 -18.24 -4.93 8.51
CA ARG A 10 -17.17 -5.07 9.48
C ARG A 10 -16.05 -6.00 9.00
N GLU A 11 -16.40 -7.04 8.24
CA GLU A 11 -15.43 -7.93 7.59
C GLU A 11 -14.57 -7.16 6.58
N ILE A 12 -15.18 -6.35 5.73
CA ILE A 12 -14.47 -5.52 4.75
C ILE A 12 -13.55 -4.53 5.44
N GLU A 13 -13.97 -3.90 6.52
CA GLU A 13 -13.11 -3.00 7.31
C GLU A 13 -11.94 -3.74 7.94
N THR A 14 -12.15 -4.95 8.44
CA THR A 14 -11.07 -5.78 8.98
C THR A 14 -10.05 -6.14 7.90
N VAL A 15 -10.51 -6.52 6.70
CA VAL A 15 -9.62 -6.79 5.56
C VAL A 15 -8.84 -5.53 5.18
N LEU A 16 -9.50 -4.37 5.10
CA LEU A 16 -8.84 -3.10 4.80
C LEU A 16 -7.76 -2.76 5.82
N LEU A 17 -8.06 -2.89 7.11
CA LEU A 17 -7.09 -2.66 8.19
C LEU A 17 -5.90 -3.62 8.13
N ALA A 18 -6.13 -4.90 7.85
CA ALA A 18 -5.07 -5.90 7.71
C ALA A 18 -4.14 -5.57 6.53
N LEU A 19 -4.70 -5.18 5.38
CA LEU A 19 -3.93 -4.75 4.21
C LEU A 19 -3.12 -3.47 4.49
N GLN A 20 -3.72 -2.48 5.13
CA GLN A 20 -3.04 -1.24 5.54
C GLN A 20 -1.90 -1.52 6.52
N LEU A 21 -2.14 -2.35 7.54
CA LEU A 21 -1.14 -2.71 8.53
C LEU A 21 0.06 -3.42 7.88
N PHE A 22 -0.20 -4.40 7.01
CA PHE A 22 0.87 -5.08 6.26
C PHE A 22 1.72 -4.07 5.47
N GLN A 23 1.09 -3.17 4.73
CA GLN A 23 1.80 -2.18 3.90
C GLN A 23 2.60 -1.20 4.75
N VAL A 24 2.03 -0.69 5.84
CA VAL A 24 2.73 0.23 6.76
C VAL A 24 3.94 -0.45 7.37
N LEU A 25 3.78 -1.67 7.90
CA LEU A 25 4.91 -2.43 8.46
C LEU A 25 5.98 -2.67 7.40
N PHE A 26 5.59 -3.07 6.19
CA PHE A 26 6.52 -3.29 5.09
C PHE A 26 7.30 -2.02 4.76
N LEU A 27 6.63 -0.88 4.57
CA LEU A 27 7.25 0.39 4.22
C LEU A 27 8.25 0.89 5.28
N TRP A 28 7.99 0.64 6.56
CA TRP A 28 8.91 1.00 7.64
C TRP A 28 10.13 0.12 7.73
N VAL A 29 10.03 -1.18 7.40
CA VAL A 29 11.09 -2.14 7.76
C VAL A 29 11.90 -2.68 6.58
N HIS A 30 11.37 -2.68 5.36
CA HIS A 30 11.95 -3.45 4.25
C HIS A 30 13.37 -2.98 3.82
N ASP A 31 13.71 -1.71 4.01
CA ASP A 31 15.04 -1.17 3.71
C ASP A 31 16.00 -1.19 4.92
N TRP A 32 15.49 -1.55 6.10
CA TRP A 32 16.23 -1.42 7.35
C TRP A 32 16.52 -2.75 8.04
N ILE A 33 15.62 -3.70 7.92
CA ILE A 33 15.68 -4.99 8.62
C ILE A 33 15.88 -6.10 7.60
N PRO A 34 16.91 -6.97 7.78
CA PRO A 34 17.09 -8.13 6.91
C PRO A 34 15.90 -9.09 7.01
N LEU A 35 15.27 -9.39 5.89
CA LEU A 35 14.15 -10.33 5.77
C LEU A 35 14.58 -11.62 5.05
N GLY A 36 15.81 -12.05 5.31
CA GLY A 36 16.40 -13.23 4.66
C GLY A 36 16.57 -13.02 3.16
N ARG A 37 16.02 -13.92 2.35
CA ARG A 37 16.10 -13.85 0.88
C ARG A 37 15.11 -12.87 0.24
N LEU A 38 14.24 -12.23 1.04
CA LEU A 38 13.24 -11.30 0.52
C LEU A 38 13.78 -9.89 0.28
N ASN A 39 14.88 -9.51 0.95
CA ASN A 39 15.56 -8.23 0.71
C ASN A 39 17.05 -8.36 0.92
N ASP A 40 17.82 -7.40 0.37
CA ASP A 40 19.27 -7.25 0.61
C ASP A 40 19.54 -5.82 1.09
N VAL A 41 19.42 -5.63 2.41
CA VAL A 41 19.60 -4.32 3.06
C VAL A 41 21.01 -3.75 2.80
N ALA A 42 22.04 -4.60 2.71
CA ALA A 42 23.40 -4.15 2.42
C ALA A 42 23.52 -3.60 0.99
N ALA A 43 22.92 -4.31 0.02
CA ALA A 43 22.86 -3.86 -1.36
C ALA A 43 22.06 -2.57 -1.54
N VAL A 44 20.91 -2.43 -0.87
CA VAL A 44 20.13 -1.18 -0.88
C VAL A 44 20.97 -0.02 -0.33
N ARG A 45 21.63 -0.21 0.80
CA ARG A 45 22.49 0.82 1.44
C ARG A 45 23.71 1.18 0.61
N SER A 46 24.20 0.29 -0.27
CA SER A 46 25.30 0.61 -1.17
C SER A 46 24.92 1.58 -2.30
N GLN A 47 23.63 1.68 -2.60
CA GLN A 47 23.10 2.51 -3.69
C GLN A 47 22.55 3.86 -3.23
N ASP A 48 22.37 4.06 -1.93
CA ASP A 48 21.80 5.26 -1.37
C ASP A 48 22.53 5.73 -0.12
N THR A 49 22.62 7.05 0.05
CA THR A 49 23.10 7.61 1.32
C THR A 49 22.08 7.36 2.43
N ARG A 50 22.56 7.26 3.68
CA ARG A 50 21.68 7.08 4.85
C ARG A 50 20.60 8.18 4.94
N GLY A 51 20.97 9.43 4.67
CA GLY A 51 20.01 10.55 4.67
C GLY A 51 18.90 10.37 3.65
N ARG A 52 19.25 9.94 2.42
CA ARG A 52 18.26 9.67 1.38
C ARG A 52 17.35 8.51 1.74
N LEU A 53 17.89 7.43 2.29
CA LEU A 53 17.07 6.29 2.76
C LEU A 53 16.09 6.71 3.84
N VAL A 54 16.51 7.50 4.83
CA VAL A 54 15.62 8.03 5.86
C VAL A 54 14.53 8.89 5.24
N THR A 55 14.87 9.82 4.35
CA THR A 55 13.90 10.69 3.68
C THR A 55 12.89 9.89 2.87
N VAL A 56 13.35 8.91 2.08
CA VAL A 56 12.47 8.05 1.28
C VAL A 56 11.56 7.22 2.19
N THR A 57 12.10 6.62 3.27
CA THR A 57 11.30 5.87 4.23
C THR A 57 10.21 6.75 4.86
N LEU A 58 10.53 7.96 5.28
CA LEU A 58 9.54 8.88 5.87
C LEU A 58 8.44 9.25 4.85
N ILE A 59 8.82 9.64 3.64
CA ILE A 59 7.87 9.99 2.58
C ILE A 59 6.96 8.81 2.23
N GLN A 60 7.53 7.60 2.18
CA GLN A 60 6.78 6.39 1.84
C GLN A 60 5.96 5.81 2.99
N SER A 61 6.25 6.14 4.25
CA SER A 61 5.62 5.47 5.40
C SER A 61 4.65 6.37 6.16
N VAL A 62 4.98 7.64 6.35
CA VAL A 62 4.20 8.54 7.21
C VAL A 62 2.75 8.73 6.72
N PRO A 63 2.48 9.03 5.43
CA PRO A 63 1.11 9.23 4.97
C PRO A 63 0.21 8.01 5.21
N TRP A 64 0.73 6.81 4.95
CA TRP A 64 -0.03 5.56 5.14
C TRP A 64 -0.18 5.17 6.61
N THR A 65 0.82 5.52 7.45
CA THR A 65 0.70 5.36 8.90
C THR A 65 -0.42 6.24 9.45
N ILE A 66 -0.50 7.49 9.01
CA ILE A 66 -1.59 8.41 9.36
C ILE A 66 -2.93 7.80 8.92
N GLY A 67 -3.03 7.32 7.68
CA GLY A 67 -4.24 6.67 7.17
C GLY A 67 -4.66 5.44 7.97
N LEU A 68 -3.72 4.58 8.32
CA LEU A 68 -3.98 3.43 9.19
C LEU A 68 -4.50 3.86 10.56
N CYS A 69 -3.88 4.88 11.17
CA CYS A 69 -4.33 5.41 12.47
C CYS A 69 -5.78 5.90 12.42
N PHE A 70 -6.13 6.71 11.40
CA PHE A 70 -7.50 7.17 11.23
C PHE A 70 -8.49 6.04 10.94
N SER A 71 -8.09 5.05 10.13
CA SER A 71 -8.91 3.86 9.87
C SER A 71 -9.16 3.04 11.14
N LEU A 72 -8.14 2.86 11.98
CA LEU A 72 -8.25 2.17 13.27
C LEU A 72 -9.17 2.93 14.26
N LEU A 73 -9.05 4.25 14.31
CA LEU A 73 -9.92 5.09 15.15
C LEU A 73 -11.37 5.00 14.68
N HIS A 74 -11.61 5.08 13.36
CA HIS A 74 -12.95 4.91 12.79
C HIS A 74 -13.54 3.53 13.11
N PHE A 75 -12.74 2.48 12.99
CA PHE A 75 -13.17 1.10 13.30
C PHE A 75 -13.62 0.94 14.76
N ARG A 76 -12.97 1.67 15.68
CA ARG A 76 -13.31 1.66 17.12
C ARG A 76 -14.49 2.58 17.46
N ARG A 77 -14.53 3.74 16.83
CA ARG A 77 -15.55 4.79 17.03
C ARG A 77 -15.89 5.40 15.69
N PRO A 78 -17.04 5.03 15.10
CA PRO A 78 -17.46 5.54 13.81
C PRO A 78 -17.43 7.07 13.76
N TYR A 79 -16.87 7.61 12.71
CA TYR A 79 -16.82 9.05 12.47
C TYR A 79 -18.17 9.57 11.96
N PRO A 80 -18.45 10.87 12.11
CA PRO A 80 -19.50 11.54 11.36
C PRO A 80 -19.28 11.35 9.84
N ASP A 81 -20.38 11.31 9.07
CA ASP A 81 -20.33 10.98 7.64
C ASP A 81 -19.35 11.85 6.84
N TRP A 82 -19.32 13.17 7.09
CA TRP A 82 -18.39 14.07 6.38
C TRP A 82 -16.91 13.76 6.64
N LEU A 83 -16.55 13.36 7.86
CA LEU A 83 -15.16 13.01 8.21
C LEU A 83 -14.79 11.65 7.63
N TYR A 84 -15.76 10.73 7.60
CA TYR A 84 -15.62 9.43 6.99
C TYR A 84 -15.38 9.54 5.48
N ASP A 85 -16.20 10.35 4.78
CA ASP A 85 -16.07 10.58 3.34
C ASP A 85 -14.71 11.22 3.01
N TRP A 86 -14.29 12.21 3.80
CA TRP A 86 -12.97 12.83 3.65
C TRP A 86 -11.83 11.82 3.82
N LEU A 87 -11.86 11.00 4.87
CA LEU A 87 -10.88 9.94 5.10
C LEU A 87 -10.83 8.97 3.91
N TYR A 88 -11.99 8.60 3.42
CA TYR A 88 -12.11 7.68 2.30
C TYR A 88 -11.49 8.24 1.02
N ASP A 89 -11.83 9.46 0.66
CA ASP A 89 -11.26 10.14 -0.50
C ASP A 89 -9.75 10.27 -0.38
N TRP A 90 -9.27 10.63 0.81
CA TRP A 90 -7.84 10.71 1.08
C TRP A 90 -7.15 9.34 0.92
N LEU A 91 -7.74 8.26 1.40
CA LEU A 91 -7.21 6.90 1.24
C LEU A 91 -7.19 6.49 -0.24
N VAL A 92 -8.28 6.69 -0.97
CA VAL A 92 -8.35 6.36 -2.41
C VAL A 92 -7.28 7.11 -3.20
N ILE A 93 -7.14 8.40 -2.98
CA ILE A 93 -6.14 9.23 -3.66
C ILE A 93 -4.73 8.77 -3.28
N SER A 94 -4.44 8.60 -1.99
CA SER A 94 -3.10 8.22 -1.51
C SER A 94 -2.68 6.85 -2.01
N TYR A 95 -3.54 5.84 -1.92
CA TYR A 95 -3.25 4.50 -2.44
C TYR A 95 -3.22 4.46 -3.97
N GLY A 96 -4.02 5.29 -4.64
CA GLY A 96 -3.98 5.49 -6.09
C GLY A 96 -2.63 6.02 -6.55
N LEU A 97 -2.13 7.08 -5.91
CA LEU A 97 -0.82 7.65 -6.20
C LEU A 97 0.31 6.66 -5.90
N LEU A 98 0.24 5.92 -4.80
CA LEU A 98 1.20 4.86 -4.48
C LEU A 98 1.22 3.81 -5.59
N PHE A 99 0.05 3.32 -6.01
CA PHE A 99 -0.07 2.29 -7.04
C PHE A 99 0.46 2.76 -8.40
N ILE A 100 0.14 3.98 -8.80
CA ILE A 100 0.70 4.61 -10.01
C ILE A 100 2.23 4.68 -9.93
N GLY A 101 2.77 5.08 -8.78
CA GLY A 101 4.21 5.10 -8.52
C GLY A 101 4.85 3.70 -8.66
N GLN A 102 4.21 2.67 -8.12
CA GLN A 102 4.65 1.28 -8.24
C GLN A 102 4.63 0.79 -9.70
N ILE A 103 3.56 1.08 -10.44
CA ILE A 103 3.47 0.76 -11.87
C ILE A 103 4.59 1.46 -12.65
N ARG A 104 4.80 2.76 -12.41
CA ARG A 104 5.84 3.55 -13.09
C ARG A 104 7.25 3.06 -12.76
N ALA A 105 7.50 2.71 -11.50
CA ALA A 105 8.84 2.33 -11.05
C ALA A 105 9.22 0.90 -11.43
N TRP A 106 8.27 -0.03 -11.47
CA TRP A 106 8.53 -1.45 -11.63
C TRP A 106 7.91 -2.05 -12.88
N TRP A 107 6.61 -1.88 -13.09
CA TRP A 107 5.88 -2.63 -14.10
C TRP A 107 6.05 -2.07 -15.51
N ILE A 108 6.15 -0.74 -15.68
CA ILE A 108 6.44 -0.16 -17.00
C ILE A 108 7.81 -0.60 -17.52
N PRO A 109 8.92 -0.46 -16.74
CA PRO A 109 10.23 -0.94 -17.19
C PRO A 109 10.26 -2.46 -17.42
N TYR A 110 9.59 -3.22 -16.55
CA TYR A 110 9.57 -4.67 -16.64
C TYR A 110 8.80 -5.18 -17.86
N LEU A 111 7.63 -4.62 -18.16
CA LEU A 111 6.72 -5.16 -19.19
C LEU A 111 6.89 -4.52 -20.56
N PHE A 112 7.13 -3.21 -20.63
CA PHE A 112 6.93 -2.43 -21.85
C PHE A 112 8.19 -1.69 -22.33
N ARG A 113 8.85 -0.94 -21.47
CA ARG A 113 9.91 -0.02 -21.88
C ARG A 113 11.17 -0.21 -21.03
N PRO A 114 12.23 -0.85 -21.57
CA PRO A 114 13.50 -0.99 -20.87
C PRO A 114 14.06 0.37 -20.42
N GLU A 115 14.51 0.44 -19.17
CA GLU A 115 15.22 1.59 -18.59
C GLU A 115 16.59 1.07 -18.09
N PRO A 116 17.66 1.12 -18.89
CA PRO A 116 18.94 0.45 -18.58
C PRO A 116 19.56 0.90 -17.24
N GLU A 117 19.54 2.19 -16.95
CA GLU A 117 20.10 2.73 -15.68
C GLU A 117 19.31 2.22 -14.47
N ARG A 118 17.98 2.21 -14.55
CA ARG A 118 17.13 1.66 -13.51
C ARG A 118 17.33 0.15 -13.36
N ALA A 119 17.39 -0.57 -14.47
CA ALA A 119 17.62 -2.01 -14.47
C ALA A 119 18.97 -2.36 -13.81
N ALA A 120 20.05 -1.64 -14.16
CA ALA A 120 21.36 -1.83 -13.55
C ALA A 120 21.33 -1.59 -12.04
N ARG A 121 20.70 -0.50 -11.59
CA ARG A 121 20.55 -0.20 -10.18
C ARG A 121 19.72 -1.28 -9.45
N TYR A 122 18.59 -1.69 -10.01
CA TYR A 122 17.72 -2.71 -9.40
C TYR A 122 18.37 -4.09 -9.39
N GLN A 123 19.20 -4.39 -10.39
CA GLN A 123 20.01 -5.60 -10.38
C GLN A 123 21.00 -5.64 -9.20
N ILE A 124 21.61 -4.51 -8.86
CA ILE A 124 22.47 -4.42 -7.67
C ILE A 124 21.65 -4.61 -6.40
N MET A 125 20.53 -3.88 -6.26
CA MET A 125 19.73 -3.86 -5.03
C MET A 125 18.96 -5.16 -4.79
N PHE A 126 18.46 -5.78 -5.86
CA PHE A 126 17.49 -6.87 -5.77
C PHE A 126 17.88 -8.15 -6.52
N GLY A 127 18.93 -8.14 -7.31
CA GLY A 127 19.33 -9.28 -8.17
C GLY A 127 19.69 -10.55 -7.39
N LYS A 128 20.04 -10.44 -6.11
CA LYS A 128 20.32 -11.59 -5.22
C LYS A 128 19.11 -11.97 -4.35
N THR A 129 18.02 -11.23 -4.44
CA THR A 129 16.81 -11.51 -3.66
C THR A 129 15.94 -12.54 -4.38
N TYR A 130 15.04 -13.18 -3.62
CA TYR A 130 14.12 -14.13 -4.20
C TYR A 130 13.08 -13.42 -5.09
N SER A 131 12.93 -13.96 -6.31
CA SER A 131 11.88 -13.56 -7.25
C SER A 131 11.19 -14.79 -7.81
N PHE A 132 9.85 -14.82 -7.76
CA PHE A 132 9.07 -15.86 -8.41
C PHE A 132 8.72 -15.51 -9.87
N LEU A 133 9.00 -14.27 -10.29
CA LEU A 133 8.86 -13.88 -11.69
C LEU A 133 10.22 -13.96 -12.42
N PRO A 134 10.23 -14.35 -13.70
CA PRO A 134 11.45 -14.38 -14.48
C PRO A 134 11.99 -12.97 -14.73
N PRO A 135 13.31 -12.82 -14.97
CA PRO A 135 13.88 -11.56 -15.42
C PRO A 135 13.30 -11.14 -16.78
N ARG A 136 13.00 -9.86 -16.93
CA ARG A 136 12.53 -9.28 -18.20
C ARG A 136 12.99 -7.84 -18.33
N ASN A 137 13.43 -7.43 -19.52
CA ASN A 137 13.96 -6.09 -19.80
C ASN A 137 15.06 -5.63 -18.83
N GLY A 138 15.88 -6.56 -18.33
CA GLY A 138 16.91 -6.28 -17.33
C GLY A 138 16.41 -6.11 -15.90
N MET A 139 15.10 -6.16 -15.69
CA MET A 139 14.49 -6.07 -14.37
C MET A 139 14.27 -7.45 -13.75
N VAL A 140 14.55 -7.58 -12.45
CA VAL A 140 14.21 -8.75 -11.63
C VAL A 140 13.23 -8.30 -10.57
N PRO A 141 11.93 -8.57 -10.72
CA PRO A 141 10.94 -8.16 -9.73
C PRO A 141 11.15 -8.92 -8.42
N ASN A 142 11.48 -8.19 -7.37
CA ASN A 142 11.63 -8.75 -6.03
C ASN A 142 10.27 -9.18 -5.47
N THR A 143 10.19 -10.41 -4.94
CA THR A 143 8.93 -10.98 -4.40
C THR A 143 8.32 -10.11 -3.31
N ALA A 144 9.11 -9.51 -2.43
CA ALA A 144 8.60 -8.66 -1.36
C ALA A 144 7.89 -7.42 -1.92
N HIS A 145 8.46 -6.77 -2.95
CA HIS A 145 7.81 -5.64 -3.63
C HIS A 145 6.56 -6.06 -4.40
N ILE A 146 6.56 -7.25 -5.03
CA ILE A 146 5.36 -7.75 -5.71
C ILE A 146 4.22 -7.93 -4.70
N LEU A 147 4.49 -8.49 -3.52
CA LEU A 147 3.49 -8.61 -2.45
C LEU A 147 2.96 -7.26 -1.98
N LEU A 148 3.83 -6.25 -1.85
CA LEU A 148 3.41 -4.89 -1.56
C LEU A 148 2.49 -4.32 -2.65
N HIS A 149 2.85 -4.51 -3.93
CA HIS A 149 2.05 -4.02 -5.05
C HIS A 149 0.68 -4.70 -5.13
N LEU A 150 0.62 -6.01 -4.88
CA LEU A 150 -0.63 -6.75 -4.80
C LEU A 150 -1.49 -6.28 -3.62
N ALA A 151 -0.89 -6.05 -2.46
CA ALA A 151 -1.60 -5.50 -1.31
C ALA A 151 -2.15 -4.09 -1.58
N THR A 152 -1.38 -3.25 -2.31
CA THR A 152 -1.83 -1.91 -2.71
C THR A 152 -3.02 -1.99 -3.68
N ALA A 153 -2.95 -2.85 -4.68
CA ALA A 153 -4.06 -3.10 -5.61
C ALA A 153 -5.30 -3.62 -4.88
N ALA A 154 -5.14 -4.61 -3.99
CA ALA A 154 -6.23 -5.14 -3.17
C ALA A 154 -6.86 -4.07 -2.28
N THR A 155 -6.05 -3.20 -1.66
CA THR A 155 -6.54 -2.07 -0.87
C THR A 155 -7.40 -1.12 -1.70
N LEU A 156 -6.94 -0.75 -2.89
CA LEU A 156 -7.71 0.10 -3.82
C LEU A 156 -9.03 -0.56 -4.22
N ILE A 157 -9.01 -1.85 -4.56
CA ILE A 157 -10.22 -2.58 -4.93
C ILE A 157 -11.23 -2.57 -3.77
N VAL A 158 -10.78 -2.85 -2.54
CA VAL A 158 -11.63 -2.82 -1.34
C VAL A 158 -12.22 -1.44 -1.10
N LEU A 159 -11.40 -0.39 -1.23
CA LEU A 159 -11.85 1.01 -1.12
C LEU A 159 -12.90 1.34 -2.18
N LEU A 160 -12.69 1.00 -3.44
CA LEU A 160 -13.63 1.29 -4.53
C LEU A 160 -14.95 0.52 -4.38
N ILE A 161 -14.91 -0.76 -3.97
CA ILE A 161 -16.10 -1.55 -3.68
C ILE A 161 -16.92 -0.91 -2.56
N LYS A 162 -16.24 -0.42 -1.52
CA LYS A 162 -16.92 0.20 -0.38
C LYS A 162 -17.55 1.55 -0.76
N ARG A 163 -16.88 2.35 -1.60
CA ARG A 163 -17.42 3.62 -2.10
C ARG A 163 -18.65 3.43 -3.01
N GLY A 164 -18.70 2.34 -3.78
CA GLY A 164 -19.82 2.04 -4.69
C GLY A 164 -21.07 1.52 -3.97
N ARG A 165 -21.03 1.26 -2.66
CA ARG A 165 -22.21 0.85 -1.91
C ARG A 165 -23.00 2.09 -1.49
N PRO A 166 -24.27 2.24 -1.92
CA PRO A 166 -25.09 3.35 -1.47
C PRO A 166 -25.21 3.31 0.06
N SER A 167 -24.99 4.44 0.71
CA SER A 167 -25.40 4.63 2.09
C SER A 167 -26.92 4.40 2.13
N VAL A 168 -27.35 3.36 2.82
CA VAL A 168 -28.78 3.14 3.07
C VAL A 168 -29.20 4.25 4.04
N HIS A 169 -29.65 5.39 3.50
CA HIS A 169 -30.37 6.37 4.28
C HIS A 169 -31.67 5.71 4.71
N VAL A 170 -31.71 5.23 5.93
CA VAL A 170 -33.00 4.91 6.57
C VAL A 170 -33.66 6.27 6.80
N GLU A 171 -34.60 6.63 5.92
CA GLU A 171 -35.51 7.76 6.20
C GLU A 171 -36.12 7.54 7.59
N ALA A 172 -35.88 8.49 8.48
CA ALA A 172 -36.54 8.49 9.77
C ALA A 172 -38.06 8.48 9.53
N PRO A 173 -38.83 7.59 10.16
CA PRO A 173 -40.28 7.62 10.00
C PRO A 173 -40.76 9.01 10.38
N GLY A 174 -41.37 9.71 9.40
CA GLY A 174 -41.96 11.00 9.61
C GLY A 174 -43.05 10.91 10.71
N TRP A 175 -42.90 11.76 11.72
CA TRP A 175 -43.87 11.98 12.77
C TRP A 175 -44.92 13.01 12.29
#